data_44acf4746ff17625626dd31f33d22a34
#
_entry.id   44acf4746ff17625626dd31f33d22a34
#
_cell.length_a   1.000
_cell.length_b   1.000
_cell.length_c   1.000
_cell.angle_alpha   90.00
_cell.angle_beta   90.00
_cell.angle_gamma   90.00
#
_symmetry.space_group_name_H-M   'P 1'
#
loop_
_entity.id
_entity.type
_entity.pdbx_description
1 polymer ?
#
loop_
_entity_poly.entity_id
_entity_poly.type
_entity_poly.pdbx_seq_one_letter_code
_entity_poly.pdbx_strand_id
1 'polypeptide(L)'
;MSTHGDPRVRDAGAKATILAEALPYIREFSGKTVVIKYGGHAMDDPDLADLFAQDVVLMRLVGMNPVVVHGGGPQISDLMRRLGKEPEFVDGLRVTDAETVDIVRMALVGKVNREIVSSVNQHGSYAVGLSGEDAGLITVGQRDDKLGFVGDVRRIDPAILERLIREELIPIVATVGVDDAGQAYNVNADTVAGAIAESLRAEKLVYLTNVAGLYGDLADQSSLISRVDVDRLAALVDDGALSEGMIPKARSCVEAVKSGVSRAHILDGRIPHALLLEFFTREGIGTMVIA
;
A
#
# COMPACT_ATOMS: atom_id res chain seq x y z
N MET A 1 -19.83 43.11 -22.79
CA MET A 1 -19.14 43.13 -21.50
C MET A 1 -18.30 41.86 -21.41
N SER A 2 -16.96 41.99 -21.35
CA SER A 2 -16.04 40.85 -21.35
C SER A 2 -16.10 40.13 -20.01
N THR A 3 -16.59 38.90 -19.96
CA THR A 3 -16.63 38.03 -18.77
C THR A 3 -15.26 37.59 -18.24
N HIS A 4 -14.17 37.96 -18.96
CA HIS A 4 -12.78 37.58 -18.63
C HIS A 4 -12.23 38.26 -17.35
N GLY A 5 -12.94 39.21 -16.77
CA GLY A 5 -12.53 39.93 -15.55
C GLY A 5 -13.19 39.45 -14.24
N ASP A 6 -14.20 38.58 -14.30
CA ASP A 6 -14.85 38.06 -13.10
C ASP A 6 -13.92 37.09 -12.33
N PRO A 7 -13.59 37.37 -11.04
CA PRO A 7 -12.76 36.51 -10.24
C PRO A 7 -13.26 35.05 -10.18
N ARG A 8 -14.56 34.82 -10.20
CA ARG A 8 -15.18 33.47 -10.19
C ARG A 8 -14.88 32.71 -11.49
N VAL A 9 -14.89 33.41 -12.65
CA VAL A 9 -14.56 32.80 -13.95
C VAL A 9 -13.07 32.46 -14.03
N ARG A 10 -12.21 33.29 -13.43
CA ARG A 10 -10.77 33.02 -13.37
C ARG A 10 -10.47 31.80 -12.49
N ASP A 11 -11.07 31.71 -11.30
CA ASP A 11 -10.92 30.56 -10.38
C ASP A 11 -11.46 29.27 -11.01
N ALA A 12 -12.65 29.32 -11.64
CA ALA A 12 -13.21 28.19 -12.38
C ALA A 12 -12.33 27.77 -13.58
N GLY A 13 -11.76 28.75 -14.28
CA GLY A 13 -10.81 28.49 -15.39
C GLY A 13 -9.53 27.82 -14.92
N ALA A 14 -8.96 28.23 -13.78
CA ALA A 14 -7.79 27.58 -13.20
C ALA A 14 -8.09 26.11 -12.82
N LYS A 15 -9.23 25.85 -12.18
CA LYS A 15 -9.66 24.48 -11.86
C LYS A 15 -9.85 23.61 -13.12
N ALA A 16 -10.46 24.16 -14.17
CA ALA A 16 -10.62 23.45 -15.44
C ALA A 16 -9.26 23.15 -16.12
N THR A 17 -8.28 24.04 -16.01
CA THR A 17 -6.92 23.82 -16.53
C THR A 17 -6.25 22.66 -15.79
N ILE A 18 -6.30 22.64 -14.43
CA ILE A 18 -5.74 21.53 -13.62
C ILE A 18 -6.36 20.19 -14.02
N LEU A 19 -7.68 20.13 -14.19
CA LEU A 19 -8.36 18.91 -14.64
C LEU A 19 -7.93 18.48 -16.06
N ALA A 20 -7.72 19.44 -16.96
CA ALA A 20 -7.24 19.15 -18.31
C ALA A 20 -5.77 18.66 -18.32
N GLU A 21 -4.93 19.16 -17.42
CA GLU A 21 -3.54 18.71 -17.26
C GLU A 21 -3.46 17.26 -16.77
N ALA A 22 -4.45 16.75 -16.02
CA ALA A 22 -4.52 15.35 -15.60
C ALA A 22 -4.89 14.38 -16.74
N LEU A 23 -5.48 14.85 -17.85
CA LEU A 23 -6.02 14.00 -18.92
C LEU A 23 -5.00 13.01 -19.54
N PRO A 24 -3.74 13.37 -19.82
CA PRO A 24 -2.74 12.42 -20.33
C PRO A 24 -2.50 11.24 -19.37
N TYR A 25 -2.44 11.51 -18.08
CA TYR A 25 -2.22 10.51 -17.03
C TYR A 25 -3.44 9.60 -16.86
N ILE A 26 -4.66 10.17 -16.87
CA ILE A 26 -5.91 9.39 -16.86
C ILE A 26 -5.92 8.40 -18.02
N ARG A 27 -5.51 8.83 -19.24
CA ARG A 27 -5.42 7.95 -20.42
C ARG A 27 -4.33 6.88 -20.27
N GLU A 28 -3.18 7.21 -19.66
CA GLU A 28 -2.08 6.26 -19.44
C GLU A 28 -2.49 5.16 -18.47
N PHE A 29 -3.18 5.51 -17.36
CA PHE A 29 -3.48 4.59 -16.29
C PHE A 29 -4.89 3.99 -16.33
N SER A 30 -5.77 4.41 -17.22
CA SER A 30 -7.10 3.81 -17.39
C SER A 30 -7.00 2.33 -17.73
N GLY A 31 -7.73 1.48 -17.02
CA GLY A 31 -7.68 0.02 -17.12
C GLY A 31 -6.47 -0.63 -16.43
N LYS A 32 -5.51 0.14 -15.92
CA LYS A 32 -4.31 -0.39 -15.28
C LYS A 32 -4.56 -0.73 -13.82
N THR A 33 -4.01 -1.86 -13.37
CA THR A 33 -4.04 -2.26 -11.96
C THR A 33 -2.88 -1.60 -11.21
N VAL A 34 -3.21 -1.05 -10.04
CA VAL A 34 -2.26 -0.44 -9.12
C VAL A 34 -2.44 -1.06 -7.74
N VAL A 35 -1.35 -1.59 -7.18
CA VAL A 35 -1.37 -2.10 -5.80
C VAL A 35 -0.80 -1.05 -4.88
N ILE A 36 -1.53 -0.73 -3.82
CA ILE A 36 -1.18 0.32 -2.85
C ILE A 36 -1.03 -0.33 -1.49
N LYS A 37 0.18 -0.38 -0.98
CA LYS A 37 0.41 -0.75 0.41
C LYS A 37 0.11 0.47 1.29
N TYR A 38 -0.93 0.35 2.11
CA TYR A 38 -1.37 1.38 3.03
C TYR A 38 -0.96 1.04 4.46
N GLY A 39 -0.32 1.97 5.16
CA GLY A 39 0.15 1.74 6.53
C GLY A 39 0.91 2.93 7.10
N GLY A 40 1.32 2.80 8.36
CA GLY A 40 2.02 3.86 9.09
C GLY A 40 1.09 4.97 9.57
N HIS A 41 1.64 6.15 9.87
CA HIS A 41 0.91 7.27 10.44
C HIS A 41 -0.26 7.79 9.58
N ALA A 42 -0.24 7.53 8.27
CA ALA A 42 -1.36 7.86 7.39
C ALA A 42 -2.66 7.11 7.75
N MET A 43 -2.57 6.01 8.52
CA MET A 43 -3.74 5.27 9.01
C MET A 43 -4.23 5.77 10.38
N ASP A 44 -3.37 6.46 11.12
CA ASP A 44 -3.67 6.89 12.49
C ASP A 44 -4.27 8.30 12.54
N ASP A 45 -4.10 9.08 11.47
CA ASP A 45 -4.64 10.43 11.30
C ASP A 45 -5.95 10.36 10.51
N PRO A 46 -7.11 10.72 11.12
CA PRO A 46 -8.42 10.66 10.46
C PRO A 46 -8.53 11.52 9.20
N ASP A 47 -7.88 12.69 9.19
CA ASP A 47 -7.93 13.60 8.03
C ASP A 47 -7.15 12.99 6.85
N LEU A 48 -5.97 12.42 7.10
CA LEU A 48 -5.20 11.72 6.07
C LEU A 48 -5.89 10.45 5.58
N ALA A 49 -6.58 9.74 6.48
CA ALA A 49 -7.35 8.55 6.11
C ALA A 49 -8.54 8.89 5.19
N ASP A 50 -9.23 10.02 5.41
CA ASP A 50 -10.30 10.49 4.52
C ASP A 50 -9.75 10.93 3.16
N LEU A 51 -8.62 11.68 3.13
CA LEU A 51 -7.96 12.07 1.89
C LEU A 51 -7.47 10.85 1.09
N PHE A 52 -6.91 9.84 1.76
CA PHE A 52 -6.55 8.57 1.12
C PHE A 52 -7.78 7.89 0.48
N ALA A 53 -8.89 7.84 1.20
CA ALA A 53 -10.13 7.25 0.69
C ALA A 53 -10.65 7.99 -0.56
N GLN A 54 -10.62 9.34 -0.55
CA GLN A 54 -10.95 10.16 -1.71
C GLN A 54 -10.04 9.87 -2.90
N ASP A 55 -8.71 9.77 -2.67
CA ASP A 55 -7.74 9.48 -3.72
C ASP A 55 -8.02 8.14 -4.39
N VAL A 56 -8.22 7.08 -3.60
CA VAL A 56 -8.48 5.72 -4.11
C VAL A 56 -9.80 5.66 -4.88
N VAL A 57 -10.85 6.34 -4.40
CA VAL A 57 -12.13 6.43 -5.10
C VAL A 57 -11.98 7.21 -6.42
N LEU A 58 -11.25 8.34 -6.41
CA LEU A 58 -10.99 9.08 -7.65
C LEU A 58 -10.23 8.22 -8.67
N MET A 59 -9.20 7.49 -8.23
CA MET A 59 -8.47 6.54 -9.10
C MET A 59 -9.44 5.53 -9.74
N ARG A 60 -10.38 4.95 -8.95
CA ARG A 60 -11.40 4.03 -9.49
C ARG A 60 -12.30 4.72 -10.51
N LEU A 61 -12.80 5.92 -10.21
CA LEU A 61 -13.72 6.67 -11.07
C LEU A 61 -13.10 7.10 -12.41
N VAL A 62 -11.79 7.34 -12.46
CA VAL A 62 -11.08 7.62 -13.72
C VAL A 62 -10.65 6.36 -14.48
N GLY A 63 -11.12 5.19 -14.05
CA GLY A 63 -10.94 3.93 -14.76
C GLY A 63 -9.70 3.12 -14.35
N MET A 64 -8.98 3.49 -13.31
CA MET A 64 -7.89 2.67 -12.73
C MET A 64 -8.47 1.53 -11.89
N ASN A 65 -7.66 0.51 -11.63
CA ASN A 65 -7.99 -0.63 -10.78
C ASN A 65 -7.14 -0.64 -9.51
N PRO A 66 -7.46 0.18 -8.48
CA PRO A 66 -6.72 0.17 -7.24
C PRO A 66 -7.03 -1.08 -6.41
N VAL A 67 -5.98 -1.69 -5.86
CA VAL A 67 -6.03 -2.76 -4.86
C VAL A 67 -5.25 -2.28 -3.64
N VAL A 68 -5.89 -2.22 -2.48
CA VAL A 68 -5.27 -1.75 -1.25
C VAL A 68 -4.85 -2.93 -0.39
N VAL A 69 -3.59 -2.96 0.03
CA VAL A 69 -3.05 -3.94 0.98
C VAL A 69 -2.66 -3.22 2.25
N HIS A 70 -3.17 -3.63 3.38
CA HIS A 70 -2.89 -2.95 4.63
C HIS A 70 -2.32 -3.86 5.71
N GLY A 71 -1.45 -3.30 6.54
CA GLY A 71 -1.05 -3.86 7.82
C GLY A 71 -1.86 -3.27 8.97
N GLY A 72 -1.22 -3.13 10.15
CA GLY A 72 -1.85 -2.58 11.35
C GLY A 72 -1.02 -2.90 12.59
N GLY A 73 0.31 -2.82 12.50
CA GLY A 73 1.22 -3.13 13.62
C GLY A 73 0.90 -2.38 14.91
N PRO A 74 0.68 -1.04 14.88
CA PRO A 74 0.27 -0.27 16.06
C PRO A 74 -1.06 -0.74 16.63
N GLN A 75 -2.07 -1.00 15.79
CA GLN A 75 -3.42 -1.43 16.19
C GLN A 75 -3.39 -2.83 16.82
N ILE A 76 -2.56 -3.76 16.28
CA ILE A 76 -2.33 -5.07 16.89
C ILE A 76 -1.71 -4.89 18.28
N SER A 77 -0.65 -4.06 18.38
CA SER A 77 0.03 -3.83 19.68
C SER A 77 -0.89 -3.19 20.72
N ASP A 78 -1.74 -2.25 20.32
CA ASP A 78 -2.76 -1.66 21.19
C ASP A 78 -3.74 -2.72 21.70
N LEU A 79 -4.28 -3.53 20.79
CA LEU A 79 -5.23 -4.58 21.16
C LEU A 79 -4.59 -5.63 22.07
N MET A 80 -3.34 -6.05 21.81
CA MET A 80 -2.59 -6.96 22.70
C MET A 80 -2.50 -6.41 24.11
N ARG A 81 -2.06 -5.14 24.27
CA ARG A 81 -1.94 -4.51 25.61
C ARG A 81 -3.29 -4.41 26.32
N ARG A 82 -4.35 -4.07 25.60
CA ARG A 82 -5.72 -4.04 26.17
C ARG A 82 -6.21 -5.40 26.63
N LEU A 83 -5.70 -6.48 26.02
CA LEU A 83 -5.96 -7.87 26.44
C LEU A 83 -4.94 -8.38 27.48
N GLY A 84 -4.03 -7.53 27.96
CA GLY A 84 -3.04 -7.87 28.97
C GLY A 84 -1.81 -8.60 28.46
N LYS A 85 -1.54 -8.51 27.13
CA LYS A 85 -0.41 -9.17 26.48
C LYS A 85 0.56 -8.15 25.90
N GLU A 86 1.82 -8.20 26.32
CA GLU A 86 2.86 -7.33 25.75
C GLU A 86 3.35 -7.87 24.40
N PRO A 87 3.49 -6.99 23.38
CA PRO A 87 4.03 -7.38 22.09
C PRO A 87 5.54 -7.60 22.15
N GLU A 88 6.00 -8.72 21.61
CA GLU A 88 7.41 -9.07 21.45
C GLU A 88 7.82 -9.01 19.99
N PHE A 89 9.08 -8.59 19.73
CA PHE A 89 9.63 -8.48 18.39
C PHE A 89 11.03 -9.09 18.32
N VAL A 90 11.32 -9.79 17.23
CA VAL A 90 12.64 -10.31 16.87
C VAL A 90 12.93 -9.85 15.43
N ASP A 91 14.03 -9.16 15.23
CA ASP A 91 14.43 -8.61 13.93
C ASP A 91 13.33 -7.79 13.22
N GLY A 92 12.56 -7.02 14.02
CA GLY A 92 11.47 -6.19 13.53
C GLY A 92 10.17 -6.96 13.20
N LEU A 93 10.15 -8.30 13.37
CA LEU A 93 8.98 -9.14 13.18
C LEU A 93 8.34 -9.47 14.55
N ARG A 94 7.01 -9.42 14.60
CA ARG A 94 6.25 -9.73 15.81
C ARG A 94 6.28 -11.22 16.07
N VAL A 95 6.76 -11.63 17.24
CA VAL A 95 6.57 -13.00 17.73
C VAL A 95 5.06 -13.25 17.88
N THR A 96 4.57 -14.28 17.22
CA THR A 96 3.13 -14.52 17.05
C THR A 96 2.81 -15.95 17.50
N ASP A 97 2.46 -16.15 18.76
CA ASP A 97 1.93 -17.42 19.26
C ASP A 97 0.44 -17.60 18.88
N ALA A 98 -0.18 -18.70 19.28
CA ALA A 98 -1.56 -19.03 18.92
C ALA A 98 -2.58 -17.97 19.37
N GLU A 99 -2.42 -17.39 20.56
CA GLU A 99 -3.27 -16.31 21.04
C GLU A 99 -3.02 -15.01 20.25
N THR A 100 -1.76 -14.72 19.95
CA THR A 100 -1.39 -13.52 19.21
C THR A 100 -1.90 -13.57 17.78
N VAL A 101 -1.92 -14.72 17.09
CA VAL A 101 -2.49 -14.80 15.74
C VAL A 101 -3.99 -14.51 15.73
N ASP A 102 -4.73 -14.92 16.75
CA ASP A 102 -6.15 -14.58 16.90
C ASP A 102 -6.33 -13.07 17.12
N ILE A 103 -5.49 -12.45 17.95
CA ILE A 103 -5.48 -10.99 18.13
C ILE A 103 -5.16 -10.26 16.82
N VAL A 104 -4.20 -10.75 16.03
CA VAL A 104 -3.86 -10.23 14.71
C VAL A 104 -5.09 -10.26 13.79
N ARG A 105 -5.80 -11.39 13.73
CA ARG A 105 -7.04 -11.52 12.93
C ARG A 105 -8.11 -10.54 13.41
N MET A 106 -8.37 -10.45 14.70
CA MET A 106 -9.33 -9.48 15.27
C MET A 106 -8.96 -8.04 14.92
N ALA A 107 -7.69 -7.66 15.05
CA ALA A 107 -7.23 -6.31 14.78
C ALA A 107 -7.27 -6.00 13.27
N LEU A 108 -6.66 -6.84 12.44
CA LEU A 108 -6.52 -6.55 11.02
C LEU A 108 -7.85 -6.69 10.27
N VAL A 109 -8.55 -7.81 10.44
CA VAL A 109 -9.77 -8.12 9.68
C VAL A 109 -10.98 -7.45 10.32
N GLY A 110 -11.10 -7.53 11.65
CA GLY A 110 -12.28 -7.06 12.38
C GLY A 110 -12.31 -5.53 12.58
N LYS A 111 -11.15 -4.89 12.73
CA LYS A 111 -11.06 -3.44 12.98
C LYS A 111 -10.48 -2.69 11.79
N VAL A 112 -9.19 -2.82 11.52
CA VAL A 112 -8.48 -1.98 10.53
C VAL A 112 -9.10 -2.09 9.14
N ASN A 113 -9.32 -3.30 8.65
CA ASN A 113 -9.95 -3.52 7.34
C ASN A 113 -11.34 -2.86 7.26
N ARG A 114 -12.14 -3.00 8.32
CA ARG A 114 -13.50 -2.41 8.36
C ARG A 114 -13.48 -0.88 8.40
N GLU A 115 -12.52 -0.28 9.09
CA GLU A 115 -12.33 1.18 9.13
C GLU A 115 -11.97 1.71 7.74
N ILE A 116 -11.03 1.08 7.02
CA ILE A 116 -10.65 1.48 5.65
C ILE A 116 -11.84 1.31 4.69
N VAL A 117 -12.51 0.16 4.71
CA VAL A 117 -13.71 -0.09 3.88
C VAL A 117 -14.80 0.94 4.16
N SER A 118 -15.04 1.26 5.43
CA SER A 118 -16.03 2.28 5.81
C SER A 118 -15.66 3.66 5.28
N SER A 119 -14.40 4.09 5.42
CA SER A 119 -13.93 5.36 4.91
C SER A 119 -14.09 5.48 3.39
N VAL A 120 -13.65 4.46 2.64
CA VAL A 120 -13.82 4.45 1.17
C VAL A 120 -15.30 4.46 0.78
N ASN A 121 -16.15 3.69 1.47
CA ASN A 121 -17.57 3.58 1.16
C ASN A 121 -18.39 4.82 1.55
N GLN A 122 -17.85 5.78 2.30
CA GLN A 122 -18.46 7.09 2.49
C GLN A 122 -18.51 7.91 1.19
N HIS A 123 -17.58 7.63 0.26
CA HIS A 123 -17.49 8.29 -1.04
C HIS A 123 -18.19 7.51 -2.17
N GLY A 124 -18.87 6.39 -1.85
CA GLY A 124 -19.59 5.51 -2.77
C GLY A 124 -19.33 4.04 -2.44
N SER A 125 -20.25 3.15 -2.79
CA SER A 125 -20.18 1.71 -2.45
C SER A 125 -19.17 0.95 -3.32
N TYR A 126 -17.89 1.28 -3.21
CA TYR A 126 -16.82 0.73 -4.05
C TYR A 126 -15.96 -0.33 -3.34
N ALA A 127 -15.75 -0.22 -2.02
CA ALA A 127 -14.78 -1.06 -1.33
C ALA A 127 -15.36 -2.37 -0.80
N VAL A 128 -14.60 -3.45 -1.00
CA VAL A 128 -14.84 -4.77 -0.39
C VAL A 128 -13.59 -5.19 0.39
N GLY A 129 -13.79 -5.52 1.67
CA GLY A 129 -12.70 -6.00 2.52
C GLY A 129 -12.54 -7.52 2.45
N LEU A 130 -11.28 -7.94 2.40
CA LEU A 130 -10.83 -9.31 2.35
C LEU A 130 -9.69 -9.54 3.35
N SER A 131 -9.49 -10.77 3.75
CA SER A 131 -8.23 -11.27 4.30
C SER A 131 -7.57 -12.22 3.30
N GLY A 132 -6.31 -12.53 3.50
CA GLY A 132 -5.67 -13.55 2.67
C GLY A 132 -6.24 -14.95 2.84
N GLU A 133 -7.04 -15.18 3.89
CA GLU A 133 -7.79 -16.43 4.12
C GLU A 133 -8.93 -16.60 3.11
N ASP A 134 -9.51 -15.48 2.61
CA ASP A 134 -10.67 -15.50 1.75
C ASP A 134 -10.33 -16.07 0.37
N ALA A 135 -11.09 -17.08 -0.06
CA ALA A 135 -10.92 -17.77 -1.33
C ALA A 135 -9.49 -18.31 -1.58
N GLY A 136 -8.71 -18.56 -0.53
CA GLY A 136 -7.32 -19.02 -0.66
C GLY A 136 -6.38 -17.99 -1.29
N LEU A 137 -6.67 -16.70 -1.09
CA LEU A 137 -5.93 -15.60 -1.71
C LEU A 137 -4.44 -15.63 -1.38
N ILE A 138 -4.06 -15.86 -0.08
CA ILE A 138 -2.66 -15.85 0.36
C ILE A 138 -2.33 -17.18 1.02
N THR A 139 -1.61 -18.06 0.30
CA THR A 139 -1.04 -19.28 0.88
C THR A 139 0.35 -18.99 1.41
N VAL A 140 0.63 -19.44 2.64
CA VAL A 140 1.90 -19.17 3.33
C VAL A 140 2.56 -20.46 3.81
N GLY A 141 3.85 -20.34 4.16
CA GLY A 141 4.54 -21.32 5.00
C GLY A 141 5.06 -20.65 6.24
N GLN A 142 5.19 -21.40 7.32
CA GLN A 142 5.83 -20.88 8.53
C GLN A 142 7.24 -20.39 8.22
N ARG A 143 7.57 -19.19 8.72
CA ARG A 143 8.86 -18.56 8.46
C ARG A 143 9.97 -19.11 9.35
N ASP A 144 9.74 -19.16 10.65
CA ASP A 144 10.69 -19.60 11.67
C ASP A 144 9.92 -20.06 12.91
N ASP A 145 10.31 -21.21 13.51
CA ASP A 145 9.67 -21.73 14.73
C ASP A 145 9.75 -20.76 15.90
N LYS A 146 10.82 -19.95 15.99
CA LYS A 146 11.00 -18.94 17.04
C LYS A 146 10.02 -17.77 16.94
N LEU A 147 9.51 -17.50 15.74
CA LEU A 147 8.52 -16.46 15.50
C LEU A 147 7.08 -16.97 15.63
N GLY A 148 6.89 -18.29 15.74
CA GLY A 148 5.57 -18.92 15.82
C GLY A 148 4.78 -18.79 14.51
N PHE A 149 3.57 -18.27 14.58
CA PHE A 149 2.67 -18.12 13.42
C PHE A 149 2.95 -16.86 12.60
N VAL A 150 4.21 -16.68 12.22
CA VAL A 150 4.64 -15.70 11.20
C VAL A 150 4.86 -16.45 9.90
N GLY A 151 4.22 -15.97 8.82
CA GLY A 151 4.25 -16.63 7.52
C GLY A 151 5.07 -15.89 6.47
N ASP A 152 5.71 -16.67 5.59
CA ASP A 152 6.23 -16.22 4.32
C ASP A 152 5.25 -16.60 3.21
N VAL A 153 5.01 -15.67 2.28
CA VAL A 153 4.12 -15.89 1.13
C VAL A 153 4.73 -16.98 0.24
N ARG A 154 3.96 -18.04 0.00
CA ARG A 154 4.30 -19.11 -0.95
C ARG A 154 3.59 -18.94 -2.28
N ARG A 155 2.32 -18.50 -2.22
CA ARG A 155 1.48 -18.34 -3.41
C ARG A 155 0.41 -17.30 -3.16
N ILE A 156 0.13 -16.50 -4.19
CA ILE A 156 -1.08 -15.66 -4.29
C ILE A 156 -1.97 -16.27 -5.37
N ASP A 157 -3.25 -16.45 -5.05
CA ASP A 157 -4.28 -16.75 -6.04
C ASP A 157 -5.10 -15.47 -6.32
N PRO A 158 -4.84 -14.76 -7.42
CA PRO A 158 -5.46 -13.47 -7.68
C PRO A 158 -6.94 -13.57 -8.12
N ALA A 159 -7.50 -14.76 -8.31
CA ALA A 159 -8.81 -14.96 -8.95
C ALA A 159 -9.93 -14.15 -8.29
N ILE A 160 -9.95 -14.04 -6.95
CA ILE A 160 -10.96 -13.23 -6.24
C ILE A 160 -10.76 -11.74 -6.49
N LEU A 161 -9.50 -11.26 -6.49
CA LEU A 161 -9.19 -9.86 -6.76
C LEU A 161 -9.59 -9.47 -8.18
N GLU A 162 -9.27 -10.31 -9.17
CA GLU A 162 -9.66 -10.09 -10.57
C GLU A 162 -11.18 -10.03 -10.76
N ARG A 163 -11.94 -10.85 -10.00
CA ARG A 163 -13.42 -10.80 -10.03
C ARG A 163 -13.93 -9.49 -9.50
N LEU A 164 -13.43 -9.03 -8.34
CA LEU A 164 -13.84 -7.76 -7.74
C LEU A 164 -13.47 -6.57 -8.63
N ILE A 165 -12.28 -6.58 -9.24
CA ILE A 165 -11.85 -5.56 -10.20
C ILE A 165 -12.79 -5.49 -11.40
N ARG A 166 -13.21 -6.63 -11.96
CA ARG A 166 -14.18 -6.67 -13.08
C ARG A 166 -15.57 -6.12 -12.72
N GLU A 167 -15.97 -6.26 -11.45
CA GLU A 167 -17.19 -5.65 -10.90
C GLU A 167 -16.99 -4.20 -10.45
N GLU A 168 -15.88 -3.59 -10.87
CA GLU A 168 -15.51 -2.21 -10.55
C GLU A 168 -15.37 -1.91 -9.05
N LEU A 169 -15.11 -2.92 -8.24
CA LEU A 169 -14.89 -2.81 -6.81
C LEU A 169 -13.40 -2.60 -6.48
N ILE A 170 -13.15 -2.03 -5.32
CA ILE A 170 -11.82 -1.80 -4.75
C ILE A 170 -11.56 -2.85 -3.67
N PRO A 171 -10.72 -3.87 -3.92
CA PRO A 171 -10.33 -4.83 -2.90
C PRO A 171 -9.45 -4.17 -1.82
N ILE A 172 -9.82 -4.36 -0.54
CA ILE A 172 -9.04 -3.94 0.64
C ILE A 172 -8.58 -5.20 1.36
N VAL A 173 -7.29 -5.53 1.29
CA VAL A 173 -6.73 -6.81 1.72
C VAL A 173 -5.98 -6.68 3.04
N ALA A 174 -6.44 -7.39 4.06
CA ALA A 174 -5.72 -7.57 5.33
C ALA A 174 -4.67 -8.69 5.19
N THR A 175 -3.50 -8.50 5.77
CA THR A 175 -2.33 -9.37 5.59
C THR A 175 -2.27 -10.53 6.58
N VAL A 176 -3.32 -11.34 6.56
CA VAL A 176 -3.39 -12.65 7.22
C VAL A 176 -3.39 -13.71 6.11
N GLY A 177 -2.48 -14.67 6.16
CA GLY A 177 -2.45 -15.78 5.20
C GLY A 177 -2.75 -17.11 5.89
N VAL A 178 -2.94 -18.17 5.10
CA VAL A 178 -3.17 -19.53 5.60
C VAL A 178 -2.20 -20.52 4.97
N ASP A 179 -1.85 -21.55 5.71
CA ASP A 179 -1.18 -22.72 5.13
C ASP A 179 -2.17 -23.73 4.51
N ASP A 180 -1.65 -24.80 3.95
CA ASP A 180 -2.46 -25.85 3.33
C ASP A 180 -3.37 -26.61 4.33
N ALA A 181 -3.10 -26.48 5.64
CA ALA A 181 -3.90 -27.06 6.70
C ALA A 181 -4.99 -26.09 7.23
N GLY A 182 -5.01 -24.86 6.73
CA GLY A 182 -5.95 -23.80 7.17
C GLY A 182 -5.50 -23.06 8.43
N GLN A 183 -4.24 -23.25 8.88
CA GLN A 183 -3.69 -22.47 9.97
C GLN A 183 -3.39 -21.03 9.52
N ALA A 184 -3.88 -20.06 10.27
CA ALA A 184 -3.65 -18.64 10.00
C ALA A 184 -2.26 -18.18 10.46
N TYR A 185 -1.67 -17.26 9.70
CA TYR A 185 -0.36 -16.65 9.95
C TYR A 185 -0.41 -15.14 9.79
N ASN A 186 0.34 -14.45 10.65
CA ASN A 186 0.65 -13.04 10.49
C ASN A 186 1.69 -12.85 9.40
N VAL A 187 1.41 -12.03 8.39
CA VAL A 187 2.29 -11.83 7.23
C VAL A 187 2.71 -10.37 7.09
N ASN A 188 3.96 -10.14 6.70
CA ASN A 188 4.45 -8.79 6.45
C ASN A 188 3.70 -8.13 5.29
N ALA A 189 3.15 -6.93 5.54
CA ALA A 189 2.30 -6.24 4.58
C ALA A 189 3.06 -5.75 3.33
N ASP A 190 4.35 -5.41 3.46
CA ASP A 190 5.15 -4.98 2.31
C ASP A 190 5.39 -6.18 1.38
N THR A 191 5.70 -7.36 1.94
CA THR A 191 5.86 -8.62 1.18
C THR A 191 4.56 -9.03 0.48
N VAL A 192 3.42 -8.97 1.19
CA VAL A 192 2.11 -9.30 0.60
C VAL A 192 1.77 -8.36 -0.55
N ALA A 193 2.00 -7.05 -0.38
CA ALA A 193 1.72 -6.07 -1.43
C ALA A 193 2.55 -6.34 -2.69
N GLY A 194 3.83 -6.66 -2.53
CA GLY A 194 4.71 -7.06 -3.64
C GLY A 194 4.20 -8.31 -4.36
N ALA A 195 3.88 -9.37 -3.62
CA ALA A 195 3.40 -10.63 -4.18
C ALA A 195 2.03 -10.47 -4.89
N ILE A 196 1.11 -9.65 -4.35
CA ILE A 196 -0.17 -9.33 -5.02
C ILE A 196 0.10 -8.51 -6.29
N ALA A 197 1.02 -7.53 -6.26
CA ALA A 197 1.36 -6.74 -7.44
C ALA A 197 1.95 -7.60 -8.56
N GLU A 198 2.82 -8.54 -8.24
CA GLU A 198 3.36 -9.52 -9.17
C GLU A 198 2.24 -10.40 -9.76
N SER A 199 1.39 -11.03 -8.93
CA SER A 199 0.34 -11.94 -9.37
C SER A 199 -0.69 -11.28 -10.28
N LEU A 200 -1.00 -10.00 -10.04
CA LEU A 200 -1.91 -9.18 -10.86
C LEU A 200 -1.21 -8.51 -12.06
N ARG A 201 0.11 -8.66 -12.22
CA ARG A 201 0.91 -7.92 -13.19
C ARG A 201 0.62 -6.42 -13.15
N ALA A 202 0.65 -5.88 -11.94
CA ALA A 202 0.30 -4.49 -11.71
C ALA A 202 1.20 -3.52 -12.49
N GLU A 203 0.61 -2.43 -12.99
CA GLU A 203 1.37 -1.34 -13.62
C GLU A 203 2.26 -0.63 -12.61
N LYS A 204 1.75 -0.41 -11.39
CA LYS A 204 2.51 0.20 -10.30
C LYS A 204 2.26 -0.50 -8.98
N LEU A 205 3.30 -0.59 -8.17
CA LEU A 205 3.25 -0.91 -6.74
C LEU A 205 3.63 0.35 -5.96
N VAL A 206 2.77 0.80 -5.04
CA VAL A 206 2.99 2.01 -4.25
C VAL A 206 3.05 1.67 -2.78
N TYR A 207 4.13 2.06 -2.11
CA TYR A 207 4.27 2.01 -0.66
C TYR A 207 4.01 3.39 -0.07
N LEU A 208 2.89 3.57 0.62
CA LEU A 208 2.66 4.72 1.48
C LEU A 208 3.34 4.46 2.83
N THR A 209 4.25 5.34 3.19
CA THR A 209 5.09 5.23 4.38
C THR A 209 5.19 6.58 5.10
N ASN A 210 5.96 6.67 6.16
CA ASN A 210 6.22 7.90 6.91
C ASN A 210 7.57 8.56 6.59
N VAL A 211 8.14 8.23 5.43
CA VAL A 211 9.35 8.86 4.90
C VAL A 211 9.13 9.27 3.45
N ALA A 212 9.77 10.36 3.01
CA ALA A 212 9.56 10.90 1.68
C ALA A 212 10.07 9.98 0.55
N GLY A 213 10.97 9.06 0.83
CA GLY A 213 11.55 8.13 -0.13
C GLY A 213 12.93 7.66 0.32
N LEU A 214 13.78 7.30 -0.63
CA LEU A 214 15.17 6.94 -0.40
C LEU A 214 16.06 8.19 -0.44
N TYR A 215 17.00 8.28 0.50
CA TYR A 215 17.98 9.36 0.56
C TYR A 215 19.36 8.82 0.24
N GLY A 216 20.15 9.60 -0.49
CA GLY A 216 21.59 9.33 -0.70
C GLY A 216 22.40 9.52 0.58
N ASP A 217 21.98 10.48 1.42
CA ASP A 217 22.48 10.72 2.77
C ASP A 217 21.26 11.01 3.68
N LEU A 218 21.06 10.20 4.70
CA LEU A 218 19.93 10.36 5.64
C LEU A 218 19.94 11.67 6.42
N ALA A 219 21.11 12.33 6.54
CA ALA A 219 21.25 13.62 7.19
C ALA A 219 20.90 14.80 6.26
N ASP A 220 20.88 14.59 4.95
CA ASP A 220 20.59 15.62 3.94
C ASP A 220 19.25 15.34 3.24
N GLN A 221 18.21 16.10 3.60
CA GLN A 221 16.89 16.01 2.97
C GLN A 221 16.90 16.39 1.47
N SER A 222 17.91 17.13 1.00
CA SER A 222 18.04 17.46 -0.42
C SER A 222 18.58 16.30 -1.25
N SER A 223 19.08 15.24 -0.61
CA SER A 223 19.62 14.03 -1.24
C SER A 223 18.54 12.99 -1.62
N LEU A 224 17.26 13.37 -1.60
CA LEU A 224 16.17 12.48 -2.00
C LEU A 224 16.38 11.94 -3.42
N ILE A 225 16.43 10.62 -3.54
CA ILE A 225 16.58 9.92 -4.81
C ILE A 225 15.21 9.79 -5.46
N SER A 226 14.92 10.61 -6.46
CA SER A 226 13.63 10.57 -7.17
C SER A 226 13.44 9.33 -8.05
N ARG A 227 14.55 8.74 -8.54
CA ARG A 227 14.55 7.56 -9.40
C ARG A 227 15.78 6.69 -9.16
N VAL A 228 15.57 5.38 -9.06
CA VAL A 228 16.63 4.38 -8.88
C VAL A 228 16.29 3.12 -9.68
N ASP A 229 17.30 2.48 -10.29
CA ASP A 229 17.15 1.15 -10.88
C ASP A 229 17.27 0.04 -9.82
N VAL A 230 16.74 -1.14 -10.13
CA VAL A 230 16.69 -2.28 -9.20
C VAL A 230 18.07 -2.77 -8.78
N ASP A 231 19.08 -2.67 -9.64
CA ASP A 231 20.42 -3.19 -9.32
C ASP A 231 21.13 -2.25 -8.35
N ARG A 232 21.01 -0.95 -8.54
CA ARG A 232 21.51 0.07 -7.58
C ARG A 232 20.77 -0.03 -6.25
N LEU A 233 19.45 -0.22 -6.27
CA LEU A 233 18.67 -0.38 -5.04
C LEU A 233 19.08 -1.65 -4.29
N ALA A 234 19.29 -2.78 -4.98
CA ALA A 234 19.79 -4.00 -4.39
C ALA A 234 21.16 -3.81 -3.73
N ALA A 235 22.08 -3.12 -4.41
CA ALA A 235 23.38 -2.78 -3.85
C ALA A 235 23.28 -1.92 -2.57
N LEU A 236 22.39 -0.92 -2.53
CA LEU A 236 22.15 -0.09 -1.32
C LEU A 236 21.62 -0.92 -0.14
N VAL A 237 20.82 -1.97 -0.42
CA VAL A 237 20.35 -2.92 0.60
C VAL A 237 21.51 -3.75 1.14
N ASP A 238 22.34 -4.30 0.24
CA ASP A 238 23.44 -5.21 0.60
C ASP A 238 24.58 -4.49 1.33
N ASP A 239 24.85 -3.24 0.96
CA ASP A 239 25.85 -2.36 1.60
C ASP A 239 25.41 -1.83 2.98
N GLY A 240 24.15 -2.10 3.40
CA GLY A 240 23.62 -1.59 4.67
C GLY A 240 23.43 -0.06 4.71
N ALA A 241 23.33 0.58 3.54
CA ALA A 241 23.17 2.04 3.41
C ALA A 241 21.75 2.51 3.76
N LEU A 242 20.78 1.59 3.91
CA LEU A 242 19.39 1.89 4.21
C LEU A 242 19.06 1.65 5.69
N SER A 243 18.14 2.44 6.24
CA SER A 243 17.62 2.19 7.59
C SER A 243 16.88 0.84 7.67
N GLU A 244 16.89 0.21 8.84
CA GLU A 244 16.25 -1.11 9.08
C GLU A 244 14.79 -1.15 8.60
N GLY A 245 14.00 -0.09 8.85
CA GLY A 245 12.61 0.00 8.41
C GLY A 245 12.43 0.16 6.90
N MET A 246 13.48 0.57 6.16
CA MET A 246 13.46 0.73 4.71
C MET A 246 13.87 -0.55 3.97
N ILE A 247 14.70 -1.39 4.57
CA ILE A 247 15.21 -2.62 3.94
C ILE A 247 14.09 -3.53 3.43
N PRO A 248 13.03 -3.87 4.21
CA PRO A 248 11.94 -4.71 3.72
C PRO A 248 11.21 -4.11 2.50
N LYS A 249 11.01 -2.79 2.51
CA LYS A 249 10.36 -2.06 1.39
C LYS A 249 11.22 -2.08 0.14
N ALA A 250 12.51 -1.76 0.29
CA ALA A 250 13.45 -1.76 -0.82
C ALA A 250 13.57 -3.16 -1.45
N ARG A 251 13.69 -4.22 -0.65
CA ARG A 251 13.70 -5.61 -1.14
C ARG A 251 12.42 -5.94 -1.89
N SER A 252 11.26 -5.61 -1.33
CA SER A 252 9.98 -5.87 -1.97
C SER A 252 9.80 -5.07 -3.28
N CYS A 253 10.32 -3.83 -3.36
CA CYS A 253 10.37 -3.10 -4.63
C CYS A 253 11.24 -3.82 -5.67
N VAL A 254 12.44 -4.27 -5.29
CA VAL A 254 13.37 -4.99 -6.19
C VAL A 254 12.72 -6.27 -6.69
N GLU A 255 12.15 -7.07 -5.80
CA GLU A 255 11.49 -8.34 -6.14
C GLU A 255 10.30 -8.09 -7.07
N ALA A 256 9.40 -7.17 -6.74
CA ALA A 256 8.23 -6.86 -7.55
C ALA A 256 8.61 -6.41 -8.96
N VAL A 257 9.58 -5.49 -9.11
CA VAL A 257 10.00 -5.01 -10.43
C VAL A 257 10.71 -6.11 -11.22
N LYS A 258 11.59 -6.90 -10.60
CA LYS A 258 12.24 -8.07 -11.25
C LYS A 258 11.23 -9.13 -11.68
N SER A 259 10.10 -9.27 -10.99
CA SER A 259 9.00 -10.18 -11.30
C SER A 259 7.98 -9.62 -12.32
N GLY A 260 8.20 -8.42 -12.85
CA GLY A 260 7.42 -7.87 -13.97
C GLY A 260 6.43 -6.76 -13.63
N VAL A 261 6.41 -6.24 -12.41
CA VAL A 261 5.74 -4.97 -12.09
C VAL A 261 6.51 -3.83 -12.78
N SER A 262 5.81 -2.98 -13.54
CA SER A 262 6.49 -1.98 -14.36
C SER A 262 7.29 -0.98 -13.54
N ARG A 263 6.77 -0.55 -12.39
CA ARG A 263 7.41 0.43 -11.49
C ARG A 263 6.95 0.21 -10.05
N ALA A 264 7.86 0.44 -9.10
CA ALA A 264 7.48 0.53 -7.68
C ALA A 264 7.80 1.93 -7.15
N HIS A 265 6.99 2.42 -6.20
CA HIS A 265 7.11 3.77 -5.65
C HIS A 265 7.08 3.74 -4.12
N ILE A 266 7.93 4.56 -3.51
CA ILE A 266 7.95 4.79 -2.06
C ILE A 266 7.58 6.25 -1.83
N LEU A 267 6.43 6.50 -1.19
CA LEU A 267 5.84 7.82 -1.01
C LEU A 267 5.59 8.13 0.46
N ASP A 268 5.67 9.40 0.81
CA ASP A 268 5.23 9.88 2.13
C ASP A 268 3.70 9.97 2.19
N GLY A 269 3.08 9.02 2.89
CA GLY A 269 1.64 8.99 3.08
C GLY A 269 1.08 10.10 3.98
N ARG A 270 1.95 10.93 4.60
CA ARG A 270 1.55 12.12 5.38
C ARG A 270 1.30 13.35 4.50
N ILE A 271 1.68 13.29 3.24
CA ILE A 271 1.40 14.34 2.27
C ILE A 271 -0.07 14.22 1.84
N PRO A 272 -0.88 15.28 2.00
CA PRO A 272 -2.26 15.29 1.50
C PRO A 272 -2.32 14.95 0.01
N HIS A 273 -3.23 14.05 -0.36
CA HIS A 273 -3.40 13.58 -1.75
C HIS A 273 -2.13 13.01 -2.40
N ALA A 274 -1.29 12.31 -1.61
CA ALA A 274 -0.03 11.74 -2.07
C ALA A 274 -0.18 10.88 -3.34
N LEU A 275 -1.26 10.09 -3.44
CA LEU A 275 -1.53 9.27 -4.62
C LEU A 275 -1.84 10.14 -5.85
N LEU A 276 -2.65 11.17 -5.70
CA LEU A 276 -2.99 12.05 -6.84
C LEU A 276 -1.77 12.82 -7.34
N LEU A 277 -0.92 13.28 -6.43
CA LEU A 277 0.34 13.94 -6.80
C LEU A 277 1.25 13.00 -7.61
N GLU A 278 1.37 11.74 -7.20
CA GLU A 278 2.23 10.76 -7.88
C GLU A 278 1.67 10.32 -9.23
N PHE A 279 0.34 10.19 -9.35
CA PHE A 279 -0.26 9.64 -10.56
C PHE A 279 -0.64 10.68 -11.60
N PHE A 280 -0.96 11.91 -11.19
CA PHE A 280 -1.56 12.92 -12.07
C PHE A 280 -0.74 14.19 -12.21
N THR A 281 0.52 14.20 -11.73
CA THR A 281 1.44 15.34 -11.94
C THR A 281 2.76 14.89 -12.58
N ARG A 282 3.49 15.84 -13.16
CA ARG A 282 4.82 15.59 -13.77
C ARG A 282 5.91 15.38 -12.72
N GLU A 283 5.81 16.13 -11.64
CA GLU A 283 6.84 16.19 -10.62
C GLU A 283 6.93 14.87 -9.87
N GLY A 284 5.76 14.21 -9.67
CA GLY A 284 5.67 13.07 -8.78
C GLY A 284 6.15 13.39 -7.36
N ILE A 285 6.09 12.45 -6.48
CA ILE A 285 6.66 12.57 -5.14
C ILE A 285 7.38 11.28 -4.75
N GLY A 286 8.43 11.38 -3.92
CA GLY A 286 9.11 10.21 -3.39
C GLY A 286 10.13 9.57 -4.33
N THR A 287 10.31 8.27 -4.22
CA THR A 287 11.28 7.49 -5.01
C THR A 287 10.59 6.49 -5.92
N MET A 288 10.89 6.55 -7.20
CA MET A 288 10.47 5.56 -8.20
C MET A 288 11.58 4.53 -8.44
N VAL A 289 11.23 3.25 -8.34
CA VAL A 289 12.10 2.11 -8.65
C VAL A 289 11.67 1.53 -10.01
N ILE A 290 12.65 1.32 -10.87
CA ILE A 290 12.47 0.81 -12.24
C ILE A 290 13.41 -0.37 -12.51
N ALA A 291 13.14 -1.11 -13.61
CA ALA A 291 14.05 -2.13 -14.12
C ALA A 291 15.37 -1.53 -14.63
#